data_42127794b150c2280326f110976f5941
#
_entry.id   42127794b150c2280326f110976f5941
#
_cell.length_a   1.000
_cell.length_b   1.000
_cell.length_c   1.000
_cell.angle_alpha   90.00
_cell.angle_beta   90.00
_cell.angle_gamma   90.00
#
_symmetry.space_group_name_H-M   'P 1'
#
loop_
_entity.id
_entity.type
_entity.pdbx_description
1 polymer ?
#
loop_
_entity_poly.entity_id
_entity_poly.type
_entity_poly.pdbx_seq_one_letter_code
_entity_poly.pdbx_strand_id
1 'polypeptide(L)'
;MNQGERGDWANDIDGVEIVDPGSPLTAEYLYWVGCAGSFDDKNKKVTQSMAKLLRRAGIDVAILGPSEMCTGDSARRSGNEYLFQMLAMPNIEMLDGMGVKKIITQCPHCFNTLQNEYPQLGGNYEVVHHTQLLEELIDDGRLDVSQATLEERITYHDSCYLGRHNDVYMAPRKVVGAIKGIEIVEMPRNGTKGMCCGAGGARMWMEESIGTKVNDERAREALSTGATRIATACPFCYIMLDDGAKAAGADEDKVKVADLAIHLLDAIEAGESKMDNPDS
;
A
#
# COMPACT_ATOMS: atom_id res chain seq x y z
N MET A 1 -17.15 -2.34 -10.66
CA MET A 1 -16.28 -3.34 -10.02
C MET A 1 -17.11 -4.60 -9.83
N ASN A 2 -16.67 -5.70 -10.41
CA ASN A 2 -17.34 -7.00 -10.25
C ASN A 2 -16.73 -7.73 -9.03
N GLN A 3 -17.53 -7.96 -7.99
CA GLN A 3 -17.08 -8.61 -6.76
C GLN A 3 -16.46 -10.00 -7.01
N GLY A 4 -16.96 -10.75 -8.01
CA GLY A 4 -16.41 -12.05 -8.39
C GLY A 4 -14.97 -12.02 -8.89
N GLU A 5 -14.52 -10.88 -9.43
CA GLU A 5 -13.17 -10.69 -9.99
C GLU A 5 -12.15 -10.20 -8.94
N ARG A 6 -12.57 -10.03 -7.67
CA ARG A 6 -11.74 -9.41 -6.64
C ARG A 6 -10.45 -10.19 -6.33
N GLY A 7 -10.44 -11.49 -6.57
CA GLY A 7 -9.28 -12.36 -6.38
C GLY A 7 -8.44 -12.61 -7.64
N ASP A 8 -8.86 -12.14 -8.81
CA ASP A 8 -8.25 -12.53 -10.10
C ASP A 8 -6.78 -12.14 -10.23
N TRP A 9 -6.35 -11.09 -9.55
CA TRP A 9 -4.95 -10.67 -9.51
C TRP A 9 -4.00 -11.76 -8.96
N ALA A 10 -4.53 -12.68 -8.15
CA ALA A 10 -3.76 -13.76 -7.54
C ALA A 10 -3.60 -15.00 -8.43
N ASN A 11 -4.37 -15.11 -9.53
CA ASN A 11 -4.35 -16.30 -10.40
C ASN A 11 -2.96 -16.61 -10.98
N ASP A 12 -2.12 -15.57 -11.17
CA ASP A 12 -0.78 -15.70 -11.72
C ASP A 12 0.32 -15.62 -10.65
N ILE A 13 -0.05 -15.66 -9.35
CA ILE A 13 0.89 -15.56 -8.23
C ILE A 13 0.85 -16.84 -7.40
N ASP A 14 1.92 -17.60 -7.45
CA ASP A 14 2.04 -18.79 -6.62
C ASP A 14 2.12 -18.44 -5.13
N GLY A 15 1.51 -19.28 -4.27
CA GLY A 15 1.61 -19.17 -2.81
C GLY A 15 0.66 -18.17 -2.18
N VAL A 16 -0.37 -17.73 -2.91
CA VAL A 16 -1.49 -16.96 -2.36
C VAL A 16 -2.74 -17.81 -2.37
N GLU A 17 -3.25 -18.17 -1.20
CA GLU A 17 -4.45 -18.95 -1.05
C GLU A 17 -5.70 -18.06 -0.94
N ILE A 18 -6.74 -18.39 -1.70
CA ILE A 18 -8.07 -17.78 -1.52
C ILE A 18 -8.84 -18.70 -0.55
N VAL A 19 -9.13 -18.17 0.65
CA VAL A 19 -9.79 -18.95 1.70
C VAL A 19 -11.29 -18.79 1.68
N ASP A 20 -11.99 -19.87 2.04
CA ASP A 20 -13.43 -19.87 2.25
C ASP A 20 -13.75 -19.25 3.64
N PRO A 21 -14.62 -18.22 3.72
CA PRO A 21 -15.04 -17.62 4.99
C PRO A 21 -15.72 -18.61 5.96
N GLY A 22 -16.19 -19.74 5.47
CA GLY A 22 -16.75 -20.82 6.29
C GLY A 22 -15.71 -21.69 7.00
N SER A 23 -14.42 -21.49 6.74
CA SER A 23 -13.31 -22.28 7.26
C SER A 23 -12.39 -21.45 8.16
N PRO A 24 -11.76 -22.04 9.19
CA PRO A 24 -10.75 -21.35 9.98
C PRO A 24 -9.55 -20.93 9.13
N LEU A 25 -9.01 -19.74 9.39
CA LEU A 25 -7.76 -19.29 8.78
C LEU A 25 -6.59 -20.13 9.32
N THR A 26 -5.83 -20.75 8.43
CA THR A 26 -4.63 -21.53 8.76
C THR A 26 -3.33 -20.78 8.48
N ALA A 27 -3.35 -19.80 7.57
CA ALA A 27 -2.21 -18.96 7.24
C ALA A 27 -1.78 -18.05 8.42
N GLU A 28 -0.52 -17.65 8.44
CA GLU A 28 0.05 -16.76 9.47
C GLU A 28 -0.66 -15.39 9.46
N TYR A 29 -0.96 -14.88 8.27
CA TYR A 29 -1.64 -13.60 8.07
C TYR A 29 -2.79 -13.71 7.09
N LEU A 30 -3.85 -12.97 7.36
CA LEU A 30 -4.82 -12.59 6.34
C LEU A 30 -4.32 -11.33 5.63
N TYR A 31 -4.14 -11.38 4.32
CA TYR A 31 -3.81 -10.20 3.53
C TYR A 31 -5.10 -9.51 3.07
N TRP A 32 -5.45 -8.41 3.74
CA TRP A 32 -6.55 -7.54 3.38
C TRP A 32 -6.12 -6.61 2.23
N VAL A 33 -6.49 -6.96 1.02
CA VAL A 33 -6.04 -6.30 -0.22
C VAL A 33 -6.69 -4.93 -0.42
N GLY A 34 -7.95 -4.80 -0.07
CA GLY A 34 -8.73 -3.59 -0.28
C GLY A 34 -9.22 -3.42 -1.73
N CYS A 35 -10.16 -2.49 -1.92
CA CYS A 35 -10.78 -2.29 -3.24
C CYS A 35 -9.78 -1.85 -4.31
N ALA A 36 -8.89 -0.90 -3.98
CA ALA A 36 -7.92 -0.40 -4.96
C ALA A 36 -6.94 -1.50 -5.37
N GLY A 37 -6.38 -2.27 -4.42
CA GLY A 37 -5.47 -3.36 -4.71
C GLY A 37 -6.10 -4.49 -5.54
N SER A 38 -7.43 -4.64 -5.47
CA SER A 38 -8.16 -5.68 -6.20
C SER A 38 -8.60 -5.25 -7.60
N PHE A 39 -8.88 -3.96 -7.83
CA PHE A 39 -9.56 -3.53 -9.06
C PHE A 39 -8.81 -2.49 -9.89
N ASP A 40 -7.95 -1.67 -9.28
CA ASP A 40 -7.17 -0.68 -10.00
C ASP A 40 -5.89 -1.34 -10.57
N ASP A 41 -5.65 -1.17 -11.86
CA ASP A 41 -4.57 -1.91 -12.56
C ASP A 41 -3.16 -1.56 -12.06
N LYS A 42 -2.95 -0.33 -11.56
CA LYS A 42 -1.69 0.08 -10.96
C LYS A 42 -1.53 -0.51 -9.56
N ASN A 43 -2.60 -0.47 -8.77
CA ASN A 43 -2.60 -1.02 -7.43
C ASN A 43 -2.61 -2.55 -7.38
N LYS A 44 -3.13 -3.23 -8.42
CA LYS A 44 -2.93 -4.68 -8.60
C LYS A 44 -1.45 -5.04 -8.66
N LYS A 45 -0.62 -4.22 -9.33
CA LYS A 45 0.84 -4.42 -9.36
C LYS A 45 1.47 -4.28 -7.98
N VAL A 46 0.96 -3.37 -7.13
CA VAL A 46 1.38 -3.26 -5.72
C VAL A 46 1.05 -4.54 -4.98
N THR A 47 -0.19 -5.02 -5.11
CA THR A 47 -0.65 -6.25 -4.47
C THR A 47 0.19 -7.46 -4.90
N GLN A 48 0.47 -7.58 -6.19
CA GLN A 48 1.32 -8.65 -6.75
C GLN A 48 2.76 -8.54 -6.27
N SER A 49 3.33 -7.32 -6.23
CA SER A 49 4.68 -7.09 -5.70
C SER A 49 4.77 -7.46 -4.22
N MET A 50 3.77 -7.08 -3.45
CA MET A 50 3.71 -7.43 -2.03
C MET A 50 3.61 -8.94 -1.82
N ALA A 51 2.76 -9.65 -2.58
CA ALA A 51 2.66 -11.11 -2.52
C ALA A 51 3.98 -11.81 -2.85
N LYS A 52 4.72 -11.33 -3.88
CA LYS A 52 6.06 -11.83 -4.22
C LYS A 52 7.08 -11.58 -3.11
N LEU A 53 7.08 -10.41 -2.49
CA LEU A 53 7.97 -10.07 -1.37
C LEU A 53 7.69 -10.94 -0.14
N LEU A 54 6.42 -11.13 0.21
CA LEU A 54 6.02 -12.00 1.32
C LEU A 54 6.43 -13.46 1.09
N ARG A 55 6.24 -13.96 -0.13
CA ARG A 55 6.70 -15.30 -0.51
C ARG A 55 8.23 -15.45 -0.40
N ARG A 56 9.01 -14.44 -0.86
CA ARG A 56 10.47 -14.43 -0.72
C ARG A 56 10.91 -14.46 0.75
N ALA A 57 10.13 -13.82 1.63
CA ALA A 57 10.37 -13.82 3.07
C ALA A 57 9.86 -15.08 3.79
N GLY A 58 9.24 -16.03 3.08
CA GLY A 58 8.66 -17.25 3.66
C GLY A 58 7.47 -16.97 4.56
N ILE A 59 6.68 -15.91 4.28
CA ILE A 59 5.46 -15.59 5.01
C ILE A 59 4.28 -16.29 4.35
N ASP A 60 3.55 -17.04 5.14
CA ASP A 60 2.31 -17.70 4.73
C ASP A 60 1.12 -16.73 4.82
N VAL A 61 0.49 -16.47 3.68
CA VAL A 61 -0.61 -15.52 3.55
C VAL A 61 -1.80 -16.11 2.81
N ALA A 62 -2.99 -15.75 3.27
CA ALA A 62 -4.24 -16.04 2.57
C ALA A 62 -5.01 -14.74 2.31
N ILE A 63 -5.88 -14.77 1.30
CA ILE A 63 -6.79 -13.68 0.93
C ILE A 63 -8.23 -14.14 0.94
N LEU A 64 -9.16 -13.22 1.14
CA LEU A 64 -10.60 -13.51 1.06
C LEU A 64 -11.13 -13.52 -0.38
N GLY A 65 -10.38 -13.00 -1.35
CA GLY A 65 -10.82 -12.93 -2.73
C GLY A 65 -12.20 -12.29 -2.88
N PRO A 66 -13.17 -12.97 -3.55
CA PRO A 66 -14.53 -12.44 -3.72
C PRO A 66 -15.29 -12.17 -2.43
N SER A 67 -14.89 -12.79 -1.32
CA SER A 67 -15.54 -12.60 -0.01
C SER A 67 -15.09 -11.35 0.73
N GLU A 68 -13.97 -10.73 0.33
CA GLU A 68 -13.50 -9.48 0.92
C GLU A 68 -14.44 -8.33 0.54
N MET A 69 -14.99 -7.63 1.52
CA MET A 69 -15.80 -6.43 1.31
C MET A 69 -15.00 -5.15 1.63
N CYS A 70 -15.61 -3.99 1.39
CA CYS A 70 -15.04 -2.71 1.81
C CYS A 70 -15.02 -2.63 3.36
N THR A 71 -13.93 -2.09 3.93
CA THR A 71 -13.86 -1.81 5.38
C THR A 71 -14.87 -0.78 5.87
N GLY A 72 -15.47 -0.01 4.96
CA GLY A 72 -16.37 1.09 5.30
C GLY A 72 -15.69 2.45 5.50
N ASP A 73 -14.35 2.55 5.36
CA ASP A 73 -13.62 3.81 5.54
C ASP A 73 -14.25 4.97 4.77
N SER A 74 -14.47 4.83 3.48
CA SER A 74 -15.02 5.90 2.63
C SER A 74 -16.41 6.36 3.09
N ALA A 75 -17.26 5.43 3.56
CA ALA A 75 -18.57 5.76 4.11
C ALA A 75 -18.43 6.60 5.39
N ARG A 76 -17.57 6.17 6.32
CA ARG A 76 -17.33 6.88 7.57
C ARG A 76 -16.72 8.26 7.33
N ARG A 77 -15.74 8.38 6.40
CA ARG A 77 -15.10 9.68 6.05
C ARG A 77 -16.09 10.64 5.39
N SER A 78 -17.11 10.14 4.69
CA SER A 78 -18.18 10.97 4.11
C SER A 78 -19.30 11.30 5.10
N GLY A 79 -19.20 10.86 6.35
CA GLY A 79 -20.20 11.11 7.42
C GLY A 79 -21.37 10.13 7.43
N ASN A 80 -21.31 9.03 6.67
CA ASN A 80 -22.35 8.01 6.67
C ASN A 80 -22.02 6.86 7.63
N GLU A 81 -22.22 7.10 8.92
CA GLU A 81 -21.94 6.14 9.99
C GLU A 81 -22.81 4.88 9.87
N TYR A 82 -24.06 5.01 9.43
CA TYR A 82 -24.95 3.87 9.22
C TYR A 82 -24.38 2.90 8.18
N LEU A 83 -23.96 3.41 7.02
CA LEU A 83 -23.36 2.60 5.98
C LEU A 83 -22.01 2.01 6.44
N PHE A 84 -21.23 2.76 7.23
CA PHE A 84 -19.99 2.24 7.80
C PHE A 84 -20.26 0.98 8.64
N GLN A 85 -21.23 1.04 9.56
CA GLN A 85 -21.57 -0.09 10.41
C GLN A 85 -22.13 -1.28 9.63
N MET A 86 -22.97 -1.01 8.61
CA MET A 86 -23.48 -2.05 7.72
C MET A 86 -22.37 -2.79 6.96
N LEU A 87 -21.24 -2.16 6.67
CA LEU A 87 -20.09 -2.78 6.01
C LEU A 87 -19.15 -3.43 7.04
N ALA A 88 -18.92 -2.79 8.18
CA ALA A 88 -17.97 -3.24 9.18
C ALA A 88 -18.46 -4.49 9.95
N MET A 89 -19.74 -4.51 10.35
CA MET A 89 -20.27 -5.61 11.16
C MET A 89 -20.17 -6.98 10.48
N PRO A 90 -20.59 -7.17 9.20
CA PRO A 90 -20.41 -8.44 8.52
C PRO A 90 -18.93 -8.84 8.34
N ASN A 91 -18.04 -7.86 8.13
CA ASN A 91 -16.60 -8.14 8.07
C ASN A 91 -16.09 -8.67 9.42
N ILE A 92 -16.49 -8.06 10.52
CA ILE A 92 -16.10 -8.50 11.88
C ILE A 92 -16.62 -9.91 12.14
N GLU A 93 -17.91 -10.16 11.87
CA GLU A 93 -18.51 -11.49 12.04
C GLU A 93 -17.77 -12.57 11.26
N MET A 94 -17.43 -12.28 10.00
CA MET A 94 -16.66 -13.16 9.13
C MET A 94 -15.25 -13.42 9.69
N LEU A 95 -14.50 -12.36 10.02
CA LEU A 95 -13.13 -12.45 10.52
C LEU A 95 -13.06 -13.22 11.85
N ASP A 96 -14.00 -12.96 12.75
CA ASP A 96 -14.10 -13.66 14.03
C ASP A 96 -14.48 -15.13 13.84
N GLY A 97 -15.42 -15.42 12.93
CA GLY A 97 -15.82 -16.78 12.57
C GLY A 97 -14.67 -17.61 12.00
N MET A 98 -13.77 -16.98 11.24
CA MET A 98 -12.55 -17.59 10.71
C MET A 98 -11.42 -17.68 11.74
N GLY A 99 -11.55 -17.06 12.91
CA GLY A 99 -10.50 -16.99 13.93
C GLY A 99 -9.29 -16.15 13.54
N VAL A 100 -9.47 -15.17 12.64
CA VAL A 100 -8.40 -14.26 12.19
C VAL A 100 -7.79 -13.51 13.38
N LYS A 101 -6.46 -13.48 13.46
CA LYS A 101 -5.71 -12.77 14.50
C LYS A 101 -4.84 -11.68 13.92
N LYS A 102 -4.15 -11.96 12.80
CA LYS A 102 -3.19 -11.06 12.18
C LYS A 102 -3.63 -10.67 10.77
N ILE A 103 -3.59 -9.39 10.48
CA ILE A 103 -3.99 -8.84 9.18
C ILE A 103 -2.87 -7.95 8.63
N ILE A 104 -2.48 -8.18 7.39
CA ILE A 104 -1.62 -7.26 6.63
C ILE A 104 -2.51 -6.44 5.70
N THR A 105 -2.22 -5.16 5.53
CA THR A 105 -2.84 -4.35 4.47
C THR A 105 -1.87 -3.31 3.90
N GLN A 106 -2.01 -3.03 2.61
CA GLN A 106 -1.23 -2.00 1.90
C GLN A 106 -1.91 -0.63 1.90
N CYS A 107 -3.14 -0.55 2.41
CA CYS A 107 -3.91 0.68 2.43
C CYS A 107 -3.96 1.27 3.85
N PRO A 108 -3.38 2.46 4.11
CA PRO A 108 -3.44 3.10 5.42
C PRO A 108 -4.86 3.41 5.91
N HIS A 109 -5.81 3.58 4.99
CA HIS A 109 -7.23 3.74 5.33
C HIS A 109 -7.81 2.43 5.88
N CYS A 110 -7.57 1.31 5.20
CA CYS A 110 -7.97 -0.01 5.71
C CYS A 110 -7.25 -0.32 7.02
N PHE A 111 -5.93 -0.03 7.11
CA PHE A 111 -5.15 -0.17 8.32
C PHE A 111 -5.79 0.56 9.50
N ASN A 112 -6.05 1.87 9.34
CA ASN A 112 -6.67 2.67 10.39
C ASN A 112 -8.06 2.15 10.79
N THR A 113 -8.87 1.75 9.82
CA THR A 113 -10.23 1.28 10.08
C THR A 113 -10.21 -0.06 10.83
N LEU A 114 -9.42 -1.02 10.36
CA LEU A 114 -9.30 -2.34 10.99
C LEU A 114 -8.67 -2.25 12.38
N GLN A 115 -7.60 -1.43 12.53
CA GLN A 115 -6.84 -1.31 13.78
C GLN A 115 -7.56 -0.47 14.84
N ASN A 116 -8.14 0.68 14.46
CA ASN A 116 -8.58 1.69 15.41
C ASN A 116 -10.10 1.85 15.49
N GLU A 117 -10.83 1.45 14.45
CA GLU A 117 -12.26 1.70 14.37
C GLU A 117 -13.10 0.43 14.55
N TYR A 118 -12.65 -0.72 14.06
CA TYR A 118 -13.34 -2.01 14.30
C TYR A 118 -13.42 -2.40 15.79
N PRO A 119 -12.43 -2.07 16.65
CA PRO A 119 -12.57 -2.32 18.09
C PRO A 119 -13.79 -1.64 18.73
N GLN A 120 -14.27 -0.52 18.18
CA GLN A 120 -15.50 0.17 18.63
C GLN A 120 -16.77 -0.68 18.37
N LEU A 121 -16.67 -1.66 17.47
CA LEU A 121 -17.75 -2.58 17.08
C LEU A 121 -17.49 -4.03 17.52
N GLY A 122 -16.41 -4.27 18.29
CA GLY A 122 -16.05 -5.57 18.85
C GLY A 122 -14.97 -6.34 18.10
N GLY A 123 -14.55 -5.92 16.89
CA GLY A 123 -13.51 -6.58 16.10
C GLY A 123 -12.10 -6.17 16.55
N ASN A 124 -11.33 -7.11 17.07
CA ASN A 124 -9.99 -6.86 17.61
C ASN A 124 -8.95 -7.73 16.93
N TYR A 125 -8.09 -7.12 16.10
CA TYR A 125 -7.07 -7.80 15.30
C TYR A 125 -5.73 -7.10 15.47
N GLU A 126 -4.64 -7.87 15.35
CA GLU A 126 -3.30 -7.33 15.15
C GLU A 126 -3.18 -6.94 13.66
N VAL A 127 -3.24 -5.64 13.38
CA VAL A 127 -3.17 -5.14 12.01
C VAL A 127 -1.81 -4.51 11.77
N VAL A 128 -1.17 -4.91 10.69
CA VAL A 128 0.15 -4.43 10.29
C VAL A 128 0.05 -3.78 8.91
N HIS A 129 0.58 -2.57 8.77
CA HIS A 129 0.74 -1.97 7.46
C HIS A 129 1.91 -2.61 6.72
N HIS A 130 1.79 -2.83 5.40
CA HIS A 130 2.81 -3.54 4.63
C HIS A 130 4.24 -2.99 4.80
N THR A 131 4.38 -1.67 5.01
CA THR A 131 5.70 -1.05 5.22
C THR A 131 6.34 -1.44 6.55
N GLN A 132 5.54 -1.62 7.60
CA GLN A 132 6.02 -2.07 8.91
C GLN A 132 6.46 -3.53 8.85
N LEU A 133 5.67 -4.38 8.17
CA LEU A 133 6.05 -5.77 8.00
C LEU A 133 7.31 -5.91 7.13
N LEU A 134 7.42 -5.16 6.02
CA LEU A 134 8.63 -5.18 5.20
C LEU A 134 9.87 -4.70 5.97
N GLU A 135 9.74 -3.65 6.80
CA GLU A 135 10.82 -3.23 7.71
C GLU A 135 11.25 -4.36 8.63
N GLU A 136 10.30 -5.01 9.33
CA GLU A 136 10.57 -6.12 10.24
C GLU A 136 11.25 -7.28 9.52
N LEU A 137 10.74 -7.70 8.35
CA LEU A 137 11.29 -8.80 7.58
C LEU A 137 12.71 -8.52 7.05
N ILE A 138 13.04 -7.27 6.75
CA ILE A 138 14.40 -6.84 6.37
C ILE A 138 15.31 -6.85 7.59
N ASP A 139 14.88 -6.27 8.71
CA ASP A 139 15.67 -6.18 9.94
C ASP A 139 15.98 -7.57 10.52
N ASP A 140 15.03 -8.52 10.42
CA ASP A 140 15.18 -9.91 10.86
C ASP A 140 15.94 -10.80 9.84
N GLY A 141 16.27 -10.26 8.66
CA GLY A 141 16.95 -11.00 7.59
C GLY A 141 16.07 -12.07 6.91
N ARG A 142 14.75 -12.05 7.12
CA ARG A 142 13.80 -12.94 6.44
C ARG A 142 13.57 -12.53 4.99
N LEU A 143 13.60 -11.23 4.70
CA LEU A 143 13.61 -10.70 3.34
C LEU A 143 15.04 -10.27 2.98
N ASP A 144 15.70 -11.06 2.16
CA ASP A 144 17.03 -10.73 1.68
C ASP A 144 16.99 -9.60 0.65
N VAL A 145 17.52 -8.45 1.04
CA VAL A 145 17.67 -7.25 0.19
C VAL A 145 19.15 -6.96 -0.11
N SER A 146 20.06 -7.92 0.14
CA SER A 146 21.48 -7.73 -0.04
C SER A 146 21.89 -7.39 -1.47
N GLN A 147 21.08 -7.80 -2.44
CA GLN A 147 21.26 -7.53 -3.86
C GLN A 147 20.37 -6.41 -4.39
N ALA A 148 19.43 -5.88 -3.58
CA ALA A 148 18.58 -4.78 -4.00
C ALA A 148 19.42 -3.55 -4.35
N THR A 149 19.44 -3.14 -5.62
CA THR A 149 20.31 -2.06 -6.11
C THR A 149 19.59 -1.21 -7.16
N LEU A 150 19.53 0.10 -6.90
CA LEU A 150 19.06 1.13 -7.85
C LEU A 150 19.89 2.40 -7.66
N GLU A 151 20.60 2.83 -8.72
CA GLU A 151 21.39 4.07 -8.71
C GLU A 151 20.51 5.26 -9.11
N GLU A 152 19.55 5.62 -8.24
CA GLU A 152 18.53 6.62 -8.53
C GLU A 152 18.20 7.49 -7.32
N ARG A 153 17.52 8.61 -7.58
CA ARG A 153 16.99 9.49 -6.53
C ARG A 153 15.51 9.19 -6.31
N ILE A 154 15.11 9.02 -5.07
CA ILE A 154 13.73 8.76 -4.67
C ILE A 154 13.24 9.78 -3.65
N THR A 155 12.02 10.25 -3.82
CA THR A 155 11.31 11.03 -2.80
C THR A 155 10.11 10.24 -2.28
N TYR A 156 9.82 10.35 -0.98
CA TYR A 156 8.71 9.63 -0.36
C TYR A 156 7.57 10.57 0.03
N HIS A 157 6.35 10.19 -0.32
CA HIS A 157 5.15 10.89 0.09
C HIS A 157 4.60 10.30 1.39
N ASP A 158 4.62 11.08 2.47
CA ASP A 158 4.02 10.71 3.75
C ASP A 158 2.49 10.63 3.65
N SER A 159 1.96 9.41 3.61
CA SER A 159 0.52 9.17 3.60
C SER A 159 -0.10 9.59 4.94
N CYS A 160 -1.12 10.48 4.89
CA CYS A 160 -1.67 11.08 6.10
C CYS A 160 -2.26 10.05 7.09
N TYR A 161 -2.93 9.01 6.59
CA TYR A 161 -3.48 7.94 7.43
C TYR A 161 -2.42 7.00 8.00
N LEU A 162 -1.24 6.91 7.38
CA LEU A 162 -0.13 6.16 7.94
C LEU A 162 0.64 6.98 8.98
N GLY A 163 1.09 8.18 8.60
CA GLY A 163 1.87 9.06 9.48
C GLY A 163 1.00 9.79 10.50
N ARG A 164 0.15 10.72 10.05
CA ARG A 164 -0.56 11.65 10.94
C ARG A 164 -1.58 10.97 11.86
N HIS A 165 -2.26 9.92 11.39
CA HIS A 165 -3.25 9.19 12.18
C HIS A 165 -2.67 8.03 12.98
N ASN A 166 -1.54 7.44 12.54
CA ASN A 166 -0.99 6.23 13.14
C ASN A 166 0.50 6.33 13.51
N ASP A 167 1.11 7.51 13.36
CA ASP A 167 2.51 7.83 13.75
C ASP A 167 3.58 6.94 13.07
N VAL A 168 3.26 6.35 11.92
CA VAL A 168 4.20 5.51 11.16
C VAL A 168 4.88 6.35 10.09
N TYR A 169 6.08 6.87 10.38
CA TYR A 169 6.88 7.71 9.48
C TYR A 169 8.18 7.03 9.03
N MET A 170 8.78 6.22 9.90
CA MET A 170 10.12 5.68 9.68
C MET A 170 10.11 4.39 8.87
N ALA A 171 9.15 3.49 9.08
CA ALA A 171 9.10 2.22 8.39
C ALA A 171 9.20 2.34 6.86
N PRO A 172 8.45 3.23 6.18
CA PRO A 172 8.60 3.44 4.74
C PRO A 172 10.02 3.88 4.33
N ARG A 173 10.64 4.76 5.12
CA ARG A 173 11.98 5.29 4.84
C ARG A 173 13.06 4.22 5.01
N LYS A 174 12.93 3.36 6.01
CA LYS A 174 13.86 2.24 6.23
C LYS A 174 13.77 1.23 5.09
N VAL A 175 12.55 0.89 4.65
CA VAL A 175 12.36 -0.01 3.50
C VAL A 175 13.03 0.54 2.24
N VAL A 176 12.81 1.83 1.92
CA VAL A 176 13.46 2.47 0.78
C VAL A 176 14.97 2.57 0.98
N GLY A 177 15.42 2.91 2.18
CA GLY A 177 16.84 3.05 2.52
C GLY A 177 17.62 1.74 2.52
N ALA A 178 16.94 0.58 2.51
CA ALA A 178 17.59 -0.72 2.37
C ALA A 178 18.07 -1.00 0.92
N ILE A 179 17.62 -0.21 -0.06
CA ILE A 179 18.02 -0.33 -1.45
C ILE A 179 19.39 0.35 -1.65
N LYS A 180 20.39 -0.39 -2.09
CA LYS A 180 21.74 0.13 -2.37
C LYS A 180 21.71 1.10 -3.55
N GLY A 181 22.46 2.20 -3.45
CA GLY A 181 22.59 3.23 -4.51
C GLY A 181 21.42 4.23 -4.54
N ILE A 182 20.36 4.01 -3.76
CA ILE A 182 19.26 4.98 -3.65
C ILE A 182 19.70 6.21 -2.84
N GLU A 183 19.47 7.40 -3.40
CA GLU A 183 19.52 8.67 -2.69
C GLU A 183 18.10 9.12 -2.32
N ILE A 184 17.78 9.12 -1.01
CA ILE A 184 16.47 9.61 -0.54
C ILE A 184 16.54 11.13 -0.46
N VAL A 185 15.68 11.83 -1.23
CA VAL A 185 15.53 13.29 -1.22
C VAL A 185 14.15 13.66 -0.68
N GLU A 186 14.14 14.35 0.43
CA GLU A 186 12.87 14.71 1.08
C GLU A 186 12.20 15.90 0.38
N MET A 187 10.87 15.84 0.27
CA MET A 187 10.08 17.01 -0.10
C MET A 187 10.14 18.08 1.01
N PRO A 188 10.02 19.38 0.71
CA PRO A 188 9.98 20.44 1.73
C PRO A 188 8.93 20.20 2.83
N ARG A 189 7.75 19.72 2.45
CA ARG A 189 6.67 19.32 3.37
C ARG A 189 6.68 17.80 3.55
N ASN A 190 7.45 17.29 4.49
CA ASN A 190 7.59 15.86 4.78
C ASN A 190 7.33 15.53 6.26
N GLY A 191 7.26 14.26 6.59
CA GLY A 191 7.04 13.76 7.93
C GLY A 191 5.77 14.34 8.56
N THR A 192 5.86 14.86 9.78
CA THR A 192 4.71 15.45 10.51
C THR A 192 4.14 16.70 9.82
N LYS A 193 4.90 17.34 8.94
CA LYS A 193 4.48 18.50 8.13
C LYS A 193 4.04 18.10 6.71
N GLY A 194 3.94 16.79 6.43
CA GLY A 194 3.60 16.27 5.12
C GLY A 194 2.31 16.88 4.58
N MET A 195 2.31 17.28 3.29
CA MET A 195 1.12 17.74 2.59
C MET A 195 0.26 16.53 2.17
N CYS A 196 -1.06 16.68 2.20
CA CYS A 196 -2.00 15.67 1.72
C CYS A 196 -1.86 15.43 0.19
N CYS A 197 -2.17 14.21 -0.27
CA CYS A 197 -2.29 13.91 -1.69
C CYS A 197 -3.62 14.40 -2.32
N GLY A 198 -4.57 14.83 -1.50
CA GLY A 198 -5.88 15.29 -1.96
C GLY A 198 -7.01 14.25 -1.92
N ALA A 199 -6.71 12.96 -1.70
CA ALA A 199 -7.73 11.90 -1.72
C ALA A 199 -8.57 11.80 -0.43
N GLY A 200 -8.04 12.25 0.70
CA GLY A 200 -8.64 12.08 2.02
C GLY A 200 -10.03 12.70 2.17
N GLY A 201 -10.79 12.25 3.19
CA GLY A 201 -12.15 12.75 3.44
C GLY A 201 -13.14 12.41 2.32
N ALA A 202 -12.98 11.27 1.68
CA ALA A 202 -13.74 10.83 0.50
C ALA A 202 -13.59 11.74 -0.74
N ARG A 203 -12.66 12.70 -0.74
CA ARG A 203 -12.43 13.64 -1.85
C ARG A 203 -11.99 12.94 -3.14
N MET A 204 -11.37 11.78 -3.06
CA MET A 204 -11.01 10.99 -4.22
C MET A 204 -12.20 10.70 -5.16
N TRP A 205 -13.40 10.68 -4.61
CA TRP A 205 -14.65 10.41 -5.35
C TRP A 205 -15.36 11.67 -5.81
N MET A 206 -14.73 12.85 -5.61
CA MET A 206 -15.32 14.15 -5.90
C MET A 206 -14.43 14.90 -6.89
N GLU A 207 -15.05 15.67 -7.80
CA GLU A 207 -14.32 16.59 -8.66
C GLU A 207 -13.87 17.83 -7.87
N GLU A 208 -12.63 18.24 -8.06
CA GLU A 208 -12.07 19.45 -7.50
C GLU A 208 -12.02 20.54 -8.57
N SER A 209 -12.98 21.46 -8.51
CA SER A 209 -13.20 22.50 -9.52
C SER A 209 -12.80 23.90 -9.08
N ILE A 210 -12.38 24.07 -7.80
CA ILE A 210 -12.07 25.39 -7.22
C ILE A 210 -10.58 25.47 -6.90
N GLY A 211 -9.89 26.45 -7.49
CA GLY A 211 -8.47 26.68 -7.26
C GLY A 211 -7.56 25.64 -7.90
N THR A 212 -6.38 25.40 -7.29
CA THR A 212 -5.44 24.38 -7.73
C THR A 212 -5.75 23.07 -7.03
N LYS A 213 -5.80 21.98 -7.77
CA LYS A 213 -5.97 20.64 -7.19
C LYS A 213 -4.83 20.33 -6.23
N VAL A 214 -5.17 19.71 -5.10
CA VAL A 214 -4.20 19.37 -4.05
C VAL A 214 -3.14 18.39 -4.56
N ASN A 215 -3.55 17.40 -5.36
CA ASN A 215 -2.62 16.45 -5.96
C ASN A 215 -1.64 17.08 -6.94
N ASP A 216 -2.07 18.05 -7.75
CA ASP A 216 -1.19 18.79 -8.67
C ASP A 216 -0.10 19.57 -7.91
N GLU A 217 -0.50 20.25 -6.83
CA GLU A 217 0.44 20.97 -5.97
C GLU A 217 1.44 20.03 -5.31
N ARG A 218 0.95 18.89 -4.78
CA ARG A 218 1.82 17.90 -4.14
C ARG A 218 2.75 17.20 -5.13
N ALA A 219 2.27 16.88 -6.33
CA ALA A 219 3.09 16.30 -7.38
C ALA A 219 4.19 17.27 -7.87
N ARG A 220 3.89 18.57 -8.03
CA ARG A 220 4.91 19.58 -8.36
C ARG A 220 5.98 19.67 -7.28
N GLU A 221 5.61 19.59 -6.00
CA GLU A 221 6.57 19.55 -4.91
C GLU A 221 7.48 18.32 -4.98
N ALA A 222 6.90 17.14 -5.26
CA ALA A 222 7.68 15.93 -5.44
C ALA A 222 8.65 16.03 -6.63
N LEU A 223 8.17 16.52 -7.78
CA LEU A 223 8.99 16.73 -8.98
C LEU A 223 10.11 17.76 -8.75
N SER A 224 9.87 18.80 -7.93
CA SER A 224 10.86 19.83 -7.61
C SER A 224 12.09 19.31 -6.85
N THR A 225 12.01 18.12 -6.25
CA THR A 225 13.16 17.46 -5.60
C THR A 225 14.19 16.95 -6.60
N GLY A 226 13.82 16.83 -7.89
CA GLY A 226 14.64 16.21 -8.92
C GLY A 226 14.77 14.69 -8.76
N ALA A 227 13.89 14.05 -7.99
CA ALA A 227 13.83 12.60 -7.88
C ALA A 227 13.29 11.98 -9.18
N THR A 228 13.87 10.85 -9.59
CA THR A 228 13.40 10.02 -10.70
C THR A 228 12.35 9.00 -10.24
N ARG A 229 12.22 8.81 -8.92
CA ARG A 229 11.20 7.96 -8.31
C ARG A 229 10.42 8.71 -7.25
N ILE A 230 9.10 8.55 -7.28
CA ILE A 230 8.19 9.06 -6.24
C ILE A 230 7.54 7.85 -5.57
N ALA A 231 7.94 7.59 -4.33
CA ALA A 231 7.42 6.47 -3.55
C ALA A 231 6.19 6.88 -2.74
N THR A 232 5.23 5.99 -2.70
CA THR A 232 4.03 6.08 -1.87
C THR A 232 3.87 4.81 -1.03
N ALA A 233 2.99 4.85 -0.03
CA ALA A 233 2.61 3.70 0.76
C ALA A 233 1.08 3.73 1.02
N CYS A 234 0.32 4.08 -0.02
CA CYS A 234 -1.12 4.17 0.01
C CYS A 234 -1.66 4.13 -1.42
N PRO A 235 -2.62 3.25 -1.73
CA PRO A 235 -3.16 3.13 -3.08
C PRO A 235 -3.80 4.42 -3.59
N PHE A 236 -4.47 5.18 -2.73
CA PHE A 236 -5.05 6.46 -3.12
C PHE A 236 -3.98 7.54 -3.35
N CYS A 237 -2.94 7.59 -2.51
CA CYS A 237 -1.81 8.50 -2.73
C CYS A 237 -1.09 8.17 -4.03
N TYR A 238 -0.95 6.89 -4.38
CA TYR A 238 -0.35 6.46 -5.64
C TYR A 238 -1.14 7.03 -6.83
N ILE A 239 -2.46 6.80 -6.89
CA ILE A 239 -3.31 7.32 -7.97
C ILE A 239 -3.21 8.85 -8.05
N MET A 240 -3.36 9.55 -6.92
CA MET A 240 -3.37 11.01 -6.89
C MET A 240 -2.04 11.63 -7.32
N LEU A 241 -0.91 11.06 -6.90
CA LEU A 241 0.42 11.57 -7.27
C LEU A 241 0.79 11.24 -8.71
N ASP A 242 0.40 10.08 -9.20
CA ASP A 242 0.60 9.70 -10.60
C ASP A 242 -0.19 10.62 -11.54
N ASP A 243 -1.47 10.86 -11.24
CA ASP A 243 -2.30 11.78 -12.00
C ASP A 243 -1.76 13.22 -11.93
N GLY A 244 -1.34 13.68 -10.75
CA GLY A 244 -0.76 15.00 -10.57
C GLY A 244 0.59 15.17 -11.27
N ALA A 245 1.45 14.14 -11.30
CA ALA A 245 2.72 14.17 -12.01
C ALA A 245 2.49 14.26 -13.54
N LYS A 246 1.54 13.49 -14.07
CA LYS A 246 1.12 13.56 -15.48
C LYS A 246 0.54 14.93 -15.83
N ALA A 247 -0.34 15.48 -14.97
CA ALA A 247 -0.89 16.83 -15.16
C ALA A 247 0.19 17.93 -15.12
N ALA A 248 1.28 17.70 -14.37
CA ALA A 248 2.43 18.59 -14.35
C ALA A 248 3.39 18.41 -15.54
N GLY A 249 3.10 17.46 -16.45
CA GLY A 249 3.91 17.17 -17.64
C GLY A 249 5.14 16.31 -17.37
N ALA A 250 5.14 15.53 -16.28
CA ALA A 250 6.20 14.57 -16.04
C ALA A 250 6.22 13.49 -17.14
N ASP A 251 7.41 13.19 -17.62
CA ASP A 251 7.66 12.11 -18.57
C ASP A 251 7.66 10.78 -17.81
N GLU A 252 6.72 9.90 -18.11
CA GLU A 252 6.55 8.61 -17.42
C GLU A 252 7.76 7.69 -17.60
N ASP A 253 8.55 7.87 -18.66
CA ASP A 253 9.78 7.11 -18.88
C ASP A 253 10.94 7.63 -17.99
N LYS A 254 10.83 8.85 -17.44
CA LYS A 254 11.86 9.48 -16.61
C LYS A 254 11.51 9.56 -15.14
N VAL A 255 10.22 9.61 -14.81
CA VAL A 255 9.76 9.70 -13.42
C VAL A 255 8.75 8.60 -13.13
N LYS A 256 9.14 7.65 -12.30
CA LYS A 256 8.31 6.52 -11.89
C LYS A 256 7.60 6.83 -10.55
N VAL A 257 6.29 7.05 -10.61
CA VAL A 257 5.45 7.07 -9.40
C VAL A 257 4.97 5.65 -9.11
N ALA A 258 5.22 5.13 -7.91
CA ALA A 258 4.75 3.80 -7.51
C ALA A 258 4.69 3.65 -5.98
N ASP A 259 4.07 2.57 -5.51
CA ASP A 259 4.21 2.14 -4.12
C ASP A 259 5.63 1.62 -3.86
N LEU A 260 6.09 1.79 -2.61
CA LEU A 260 7.43 1.37 -2.23
C LEU A 260 7.67 -0.14 -2.40
N ALA A 261 6.63 -0.97 -2.30
CA ALA A 261 6.75 -2.41 -2.55
C ALA A 261 7.17 -2.72 -3.99
N ILE A 262 6.71 -1.93 -4.96
CA ILE A 262 7.16 -2.02 -6.35
C ILE A 262 8.62 -1.59 -6.48
N HIS A 263 9.00 -0.45 -5.86
CA HIS A 263 10.38 0.03 -5.92
C HIS A 263 11.36 -0.97 -5.29
N LEU A 264 10.99 -1.58 -4.17
CA LEU A 264 11.81 -2.60 -3.51
C LEU A 264 11.96 -3.86 -4.37
N LEU A 265 10.85 -4.37 -4.94
CA LEU A 265 10.89 -5.55 -5.79
C LEU A 265 11.71 -5.29 -7.06
N ASP A 266 11.52 -4.13 -7.72
CA ASP A 266 12.33 -3.72 -8.86
C ASP A 266 13.83 -3.76 -8.54
N ALA A 267 14.21 -3.25 -7.36
CA ALA A 267 15.60 -3.20 -6.93
C ALA A 267 16.20 -4.58 -6.70
N ILE A 268 15.42 -5.48 -6.10
CA ILE A 268 15.83 -6.89 -5.90
C ILE A 268 16.02 -7.57 -7.25
N GLU A 269 15.03 -7.48 -8.13
CA GLU A 269 15.06 -8.13 -9.46
C GLU A 269 16.19 -7.56 -10.35
N ALA A 270 16.46 -6.24 -10.26
CA ALA A 270 17.58 -5.62 -10.96
C ALA A 270 18.94 -6.11 -10.47
N GLY A 271 19.08 -6.32 -9.15
CA GLY A 271 20.31 -6.86 -8.58
C GLY A 271 20.56 -8.32 -8.96
N GLU A 272 19.51 -9.16 -8.92
CA GLU A 272 19.56 -10.55 -9.34
C GLU A 272 19.97 -10.66 -10.83
N SER A 273 19.37 -9.85 -11.69
CA SER A 273 19.68 -9.83 -13.13
C SER A 273 21.13 -9.46 -13.45
N LYS A 274 21.74 -8.57 -12.63
CA LYS A 274 23.17 -8.22 -12.77
C LYS A 274 24.10 -9.36 -12.35
N MET A 275 23.69 -10.20 -11.41
CA MET A 275 24.47 -11.38 -11.01
C MET A 275 24.46 -12.47 -12.08
N ASP A 276 23.30 -12.65 -12.73
CA ASP A 276 23.14 -13.65 -13.80
C ASP A 276 23.83 -13.23 -15.11
N ASN A 277 24.05 -11.92 -15.33
CA ASN A 277 24.69 -11.35 -16.51
C ASN A 277 25.71 -10.25 -16.10
N PRO A 278 26.89 -10.61 -15.57
CA PRO A 278 27.87 -9.64 -15.06
C PRO A 278 28.49 -8.73 -16.12
N ASP A 279 28.29 -9.03 -17.42
CA ASP A 279 28.85 -8.30 -18.58
C ASP A 279 27.80 -7.39 -19.27
N SER A 280 26.60 -7.16 -18.71
CA SER A 280 25.55 -6.32 -19.30
C SER A 280 25.57 -4.88 -18.82
#